data_b3f1749205e20f0489f67ca29fe63d12
#
_entry.id   b3f1749205e20f0489f67ca29fe63d12
#
_cell.length_a   1.000
_cell.length_b   1.000
_cell.length_c   1.000
_cell.angle_alpha   90.00
_cell.angle_beta   90.00
_cell.angle_gamma   90.00
#
_symmetry.space_group_name_H-M   'P 1'
#
loop_
_entity.id
_entity.type
_entity.pdbx_description
1 polymer ?
#
loop_
_entity_poly.entity_id
_entity_poly.type
_entity_poly.pdbx_seq_one_letter_code
_entity_poly.pdbx_strand_id
1 'polypeptide(L)'
;MNKMHIWDDKFGHQTFRYKKYAYVKNRAGTFTSLYGDKLKKINTWEKDQPELFESDVNPEIRVLVDNYTASDDVSVGHRIMIFDIEVEVTDGFPDPKKAANKITSIGFNDPILEKYFCYVLDPTDKLKLGESRTKEDGDTIVSFYDEYDLLNAFFKKYMEIQPTILTGWNVEFFDVNYLYNRAIQVVGREVANLLSPIGQVHWSDFSKRYRIAGVSVLDYLALYKTFTFGQRSSYRLDAIGEYEVGEKKIAYDGTLNELYENDIDKFVQYNL
;
A
#
# COMPACT_ATOMS: atom_id res chain seq x y z
N MET A 1 -8.29 -14.22 22.45
CA MET A 1 -9.45 -13.95 21.60
C MET A 1 -9.05 -12.84 20.61
N ASN A 2 -9.06 -13.13 19.33
CA ASN A 2 -8.57 -12.17 18.32
C ASN A 2 -9.62 -11.08 18.10
N LYS A 3 -9.14 -9.86 17.95
CA LYS A 3 -9.92 -8.70 17.58
C LYS A 3 -9.90 -8.58 16.06
N MET A 4 -11.06 -8.50 15.43
CA MET A 4 -11.21 -8.33 13.99
C MET A 4 -11.70 -6.92 13.70
N HIS A 5 -11.15 -6.32 12.67
CA HIS A 5 -11.53 -5.01 12.18
C HIS A 5 -12.12 -5.17 10.79
N ILE A 6 -13.29 -4.61 10.56
CA ILE A 6 -13.96 -4.54 9.25
C ILE A 6 -14.26 -3.09 8.94
N TRP A 7 -14.04 -2.71 7.70
CA TRP A 7 -14.56 -1.47 7.12
C TRP A 7 -15.73 -1.84 6.22
N ASP A 8 -16.88 -1.33 6.55
CA ASP A 8 -18.15 -1.54 5.88
C ASP A 8 -18.59 -0.19 5.29
N ASP A 9 -19.07 -0.18 4.04
CA ASP A 9 -19.48 1.04 3.34
C ASP A 9 -20.71 1.73 3.98
N LYS A 10 -21.57 0.98 4.67
CA LYS A 10 -22.75 1.48 5.36
C LYS A 10 -22.47 1.90 6.79
N PHE A 11 -21.65 1.10 7.51
CA PHE A 11 -21.46 1.23 8.95
C PHE A 11 -20.05 1.76 9.32
N GLY A 12 -19.18 1.93 8.36
CA GLY A 12 -17.80 2.37 8.57
C GLY A 12 -16.95 1.31 9.30
N HIS A 13 -15.98 1.77 10.07
CA HIS A 13 -15.08 0.90 10.80
C HIS A 13 -15.78 0.25 12.00
N GLN A 14 -15.82 -1.07 12.02
CA GLN A 14 -16.36 -1.88 13.09
C GLN A 14 -15.29 -2.79 13.69
N THR A 15 -15.45 -3.12 14.96
CA THR A 15 -14.57 -4.04 15.66
C THR A 15 -15.38 -5.05 16.44
N PHE A 16 -15.06 -6.33 16.28
CA PHE A 16 -15.66 -7.37 17.05
C PHE A 16 -14.65 -8.45 17.46
N ARG A 17 -15.05 -9.27 18.43
CA ARG A 17 -14.22 -10.37 18.91
C ARG A 17 -14.53 -11.61 18.10
N TYR A 18 -13.49 -12.16 17.45
CA TYR A 18 -13.59 -13.39 16.68
C TYR A 18 -13.18 -14.60 17.52
N LYS A 19 -14.00 -15.64 17.48
CA LYS A 19 -13.70 -16.93 18.08
C LYS A 19 -13.64 -17.98 16.98
N LYS A 20 -12.47 -18.61 16.81
CA LYS A 20 -12.30 -19.70 15.84
C LYS A 20 -13.32 -20.82 16.09
N TYR A 21 -13.76 -21.44 15.02
CA TYR A 21 -14.58 -22.62 15.06
C TYR A 21 -14.22 -23.59 13.92
N ALA A 22 -14.58 -24.84 14.11
CA ALA A 22 -14.50 -25.90 13.12
C ALA A 22 -15.73 -26.80 13.28
N TYR A 23 -15.85 -27.80 12.43
CA TYR A 23 -16.92 -28.77 12.54
C TYR A 23 -16.35 -30.18 12.72
N VAL A 24 -17.11 -31.04 13.42
CA VAL A 24 -16.83 -32.47 13.57
C VAL A 24 -18.07 -33.29 13.21
N LYS A 25 -17.89 -34.51 12.72
CA LYS A 25 -19.01 -35.43 12.52
C LYS A 25 -19.72 -35.72 13.83
N ASN A 26 -21.03 -35.55 13.85
CA ASN A 26 -21.85 -35.80 15.02
C ASN A 26 -23.30 -36.06 14.58
N ARG A 27 -23.83 -37.21 14.95
CA ARG A 27 -25.22 -37.61 14.57
C ARG A 27 -26.30 -36.64 15.04
N ALA A 28 -26.08 -35.95 16.16
CA ALA A 28 -26.96 -34.89 16.68
C ALA A 28 -26.60 -33.49 16.18
N GLY A 29 -25.68 -33.37 15.20
CA GLY A 29 -25.26 -32.09 14.65
C GLY A 29 -26.37 -31.43 13.84
N THR A 30 -26.38 -30.09 13.89
CA THR A 30 -27.39 -29.26 13.19
C THR A 30 -26.92 -28.80 11.81
N PHE A 31 -25.63 -28.95 11.50
CA PHE A 31 -25.04 -28.61 10.20
C PHE A 31 -24.93 -29.87 9.36
N THR A 32 -24.79 -29.68 8.05
CA THR A 32 -24.64 -30.78 7.09
C THR A 32 -23.48 -30.51 6.16
N SER A 33 -22.55 -31.46 5.96
CA SER A 33 -21.48 -31.37 4.98
C SER A 33 -22.01 -31.46 3.55
N LEU A 34 -21.17 -31.16 2.57
CA LEU A 34 -21.47 -31.36 1.14
C LEU A 34 -21.79 -32.83 0.82
N TYR A 35 -21.30 -33.76 1.62
CA TYR A 35 -21.50 -35.19 1.44
C TYR A 35 -22.66 -35.77 2.28
N GLY A 36 -23.44 -34.87 2.95
CA GLY A 36 -24.59 -35.27 3.74
C GLY A 36 -24.29 -35.68 5.18
N ASP A 37 -23.06 -35.64 5.65
CA ASP A 37 -22.70 -35.92 7.03
C ASP A 37 -23.29 -34.89 7.99
N LYS A 38 -23.83 -35.34 9.10
CA LYS A 38 -24.28 -34.46 10.21
C LYS A 38 -23.05 -33.92 10.96
N LEU A 39 -22.98 -32.60 11.14
CA LEU A 39 -21.86 -31.89 11.75
C LEU A 39 -22.28 -31.08 12.95
N LYS A 40 -21.40 -31.05 13.96
CA LYS A 40 -21.49 -30.17 15.13
C LYS A 40 -20.41 -29.12 15.11
N LYS A 41 -20.76 -27.85 15.32
CA LYS A 41 -19.80 -26.72 15.45
C LYS A 41 -19.08 -26.83 16.79
N ILE A 42 -17.75 -26.71 16.77
CA ILE A 42 -16.85 -26.69 17.93
C ILE A 42 -15.94 -25.50 17.91
N ASN A 43 -15.50 -25.00 19.06
CA ASN A 43 -14.63 -23.83 19.19
C ASN A 43 -13.24 -24.17 19.73
N THR A 44 -13.01 -25.42 20.10
CA THR A 44 -11.73 -25.93 20.61
C THR A 44 -11.50 -27.31 20.03
N TRP A 45 -10.27 -27.60 19.62
CA TRP A 45 -9.82 -28.88 19.08
C TRP A 45 -8.33 -29.04 19.28
N GLU A 46 -7.83 -30.26 19.21
CA GLU A 46 -6.40 -30.57 19.19
C GLU A 46 -5.83 -30.37 17.78
N LYS A 47 -4.54 -30.02 17.67
CA LYS A 47 -3.89 -29.71 16.39
C LYS A 47 -4.01 -30.83 15.36
N ASP A 48 -3.90 -32.08 15.82
CA ASP A 48 -3.91 -33.27 14.98
C ASP A 48 -5.23 -34.08 15.12
N GLN A 49 -6.29 -33.44 15.58
CA GLN A 49 -7.61 -34.09 15.69
C GLN A 49 -8.09 -34.51 14.30
N PRO A 50 -8.40 -35.81 14.09
CA PRO A 50 -8.90 -36.29 12.80
C PRO A 50 -10.33 -35.81 12.53
N GLU A 51 -10.71 -35.81 11.24
CA GLU A 51 -12.08 -35.50 10.77
C GLU A 51 -12.59 -34.11 11.18
N LEU A 52 -11.67 -33.12 11.24
CA LEU A 52 -12.05 -31.72 11.33
C LEU A 52 -12.42 -31.17 9.95
N PHE A 53 -13.52 -30.46 9.89
CA PHE A 53 -13.94 -29.72 8.69
C PHE A 53 -13.76 -28.24 8.94
N GLU A 54 -13.18 -27.54 7.95
CA GLU A 54 -13.01 -26.10 7.94
C GLU A 54 -12.16 -25.53 9.11
N SER A 55 -11.30 -26.35 9.73
CA SER A 55 -10.40 -25.92 10.81
C SER A 55 -9.27 -25.01 10.34
N ASP A 56 -8.96 -25.06 9.05
CA ASP A 56 -7.89 -24.36 8.34
C ASP A 56 -8.35 -23.08 7.62
N VAL A 57 -9.64 -22.77 7.62
CA VAL A 57 -10.17 -21.56 6.99
C VAL A 57 -9.59 -20.32 7.67
N ASN A 58 -9.04 -19.41 6.83
CA ASN A 58 -8.52 -18.14 7.30
C ASN A 58 -9.58 -17.36 8.10
N PRO A 59 -9.29 -16.88 9.32
CA PRO A 59 -10.25 -16.13 10.14
C PRO A 59 -10.86 -14.90 9.45
N GLU A 60 -10.11 -14.19 8.63
CA GLU A 60 -10.60 -13.00 7.91
C GLU A 60 -11.66 -13.40 6.89
N ILE A 61 -11.36 -14.43 6.08
CA ILE A 61 -12.32 -14.99 5.12
C ILE A 61 -13.56 -15.51 5.84
N ARG A 62 -13.37 -16.22 6.96
CA ARG A 62 -14.50 -16.75 7.76
C ARG A 62 -15.44 -15.65 8.23
N VAL A 63 -14.88 -14.55 8.72
CA VAL A 63 -15.68 -13.40 9.18
C VAL A 63 -16.45 -12.77 8.02
N LEU A 64 -15.85 -12.65 6.86
CA LEU A 64 -16.54 -12.14 5.67
C LEU A 64 -17.68 -13.06 5.25
N VAL A 65 -17.44 -14.37 5.19
CA VAL A 65 -18.47 -15.37 4.90
C VAL A 65 -19.60 -15.32 5.90
N ASP A 66 -19.31 -15.32 7.20
CA ASP A 66 -20.32 -15.34 8.26
C ASP A 66 -21.24 -14.10 8.26
N ASN A 67 -20.73 -12.94 7.79
CA ASN A 67 -21.48 -11.68 7.89
C ASN A 67 -22.01 -11.17 6.55
N TYR A 68 -21.41 -11.57 5.41
CA TYR A 68 -21.69 -10.98 4.10
C TYR A 68 -22.09 -11.98 2.99
N THR A 69 -22.28 -13.27 3.31
CA THR A 69 -22.68 -14.30 2.31
C THR A 69 -24.01 -14.04 1.64
N ALA A 70 -24.88 -13.23 2.24
CA ALA A 70 -26.18 -12.89 1.65
C ALA A 70 -26.13 -11.69 0.70
N SER A 71 -24.96 -11.10 0.48
CA SER A 71 -24.77 -9.96 -0.40
C SER A 71 -24.00 -10.37 -1.65
N ASP A 72 -24.56 -10.09 -2.81
CA ASP A 72 -23.90 -10.15 -4.12
C ASP A 72 -23.31 -8.78 -4.53
N ASP A 73 -23.39 -7.79 -3.62
CA ASP A 73 -22.89 -6.45 -3.88
C ASP A 73 -21.36 -6.47 -4.00
N VAL A 74 -20.83 -5.82 -5.02
CA VAL A 74 -19.40 -5.56 -5.15
C VAL A 74 -18.98 -4.47 -4.15
N SER A 75 -17.80 -4.61 -3.60
CA SER A 75 -17.21 -3.55 -2.78
C SER A 75 -17.10 -2.26 -3.58
N VAL A 76 -17.60 -1.17 -3.02
CA VAL A 76 -17.55 0.17 -3.60
C VAL A 76 -16.78 1.12 -2.69
N GLY A 77 -16.45 2.30 -3.20
CA GLY A 77 -15.79 3.34 -2.39
C GLY A 77 -14.31 3.07 -2.08
N HIS A 78 -13.65 2.20 -2.86
CA HIS A 78 -12.21 2.06 -2.77
C HIS A 78 -11.52 3.35 -3.17
N ARG A 79 -10.56 3.77 -2.34
CA ARG A 79 -9.66 4.89 -2.60
C ARG A 79 -8.32 4.32 -3.00
N ILE A 80 -8.02 4.43 -4.28
CA ILE A 80 -6.77 3.90 -4.87
C ILE A 80 -5.77 5.03 -4.90
N MET A 81 -4.69 4.90 -4.13
CA MET A 81 -3.58 5.85 -4.14
C MET A 81 -2.41 5.22 -4.89
N ILE A 82 -2.05 5.85 -6.00
CA ILE A 82 -0.82 5.56 -6.72
C ILE A 82 0.26 6.43 -6.08
N PHE A 83 1.41 5.89 -5.77
CA PHE A 83 2.52 6.69 -5.29
C PHE A 83 3.87 6.12 -5.71
N ASP A 84 4.84 6.99 -5.77
CA ASP A 84 6.24 6.72 -6.10
C ASP A 84 7.12 7.61 -5.22
N ILE A 85 8.32 7.15 -4.87
CA ILE A 85 9.30 7.95 -4.13
C ILE A 85 10.61 8.02 -4.88
N GLU A 86 11.25 9.18 -4.79
CA GLU A 86 12.65 9.30 -5.20
C GLU A 86 13.53 9.54 -3.98
N VAL A 87 14.68 8.92 -3.99
CA VAL A 87 15.62 8.97 -2.89
C VAL A 87 17.00 9.41 -3.35
N GLU A 88 17.70 10.11 -2.49
CA GLU A 88 19.11 10.47 -2.72
C GLU A 88 19.95 9.20 -2.89
N VAL A 89 20.85 9.19 -3.85
CA VAL A 89 21.76 8.07 -4.12
C VAL A 89 23.18 8.51 -3.79
N THR A 90 23.74 8.04 -2.68
CA THR A 90 25.12 8.38 -2.26
C THR A 90 26.12 7.29 -2.57
N ASP A 91 25.74 6.02 -2.48
CA ASP A 91 26.60 4.88 -2.73
C ASP A 91 25.76 3.66 -3.18
N GLY A 92 25.80 3.38 -4.46
CA GLY A 92 25.06 2.28 -5.05
C GLY A 92 23.53 2.41 -4.97
N PHE A 93 22.82 1.31 -5.18
CA PHE A 93 21.35 1.30 -5.11
C PHE A 93 20.87 1.40 -3.65
N PRO A 94 19.96 2.32 -3.32
CA PRO A 94 19.47 2.50 -1.95
C PRO A 94 18.84 1.23 -1.38
N ASP A 95 19.29 0.80 -0.20
CA ASP A 95 18.75 -0.36 0.51
C ASP A 95 17.45 0.03 1.26
N PRO A 96 16.27 -0.49 0.87
CA PRO A 96 15.01 -0.12 1.50
C PRO A 96 14.90 -0.59 2.97
N LYS A 97 15.71 -1.54 3.42
CA LYS A 97 15.74 -1.95 4.83
C LYS A 97 16.52 -0.96 5.69
N LYS A 98 17.61 -0.44 5.17
CA LYS A 98 18.41 0.56 5.87
C LYS A 98 17.79 1.94 5.77
N ALA A 99 17.21 2.28 4.62
CA ALA A 99 16.62 3.57 4.30
C ALA A 99 17.50 4.75 4.79
N ALA A 100 18.82 4.68 4.47
CA ALA A 100 19.81 5.59 5.03
C ALA A 100 19.74 6.98 4.41
N ASN A 101 19.37 7.06 3.13
CA ASN A 101 19.36 8.30 2.36
C ASN A 101 18.02 9.03 2.49
N LYS A 102 18.04 10.33 2.21
CA LYS A 102 16.82 11.14 2.26
C LYS A 102 15.87 10.80 1.13
N ILE A 103 14.57 10.89 1.42
CA ILE A 103 13.55 10.95 0.38
C ILE A 103 13.55 12.37 -0.18
N THR A 104 13.79 12.49 -1.48
CA THR A 104 13.88 13.78 -2.17
C THR A 104 12.55 14.22 -2.78
N SER A 105 11.68 13.25 -3.13
CA SER A 105 10.30 13.55 -3.50
C SER A 105 9.36 12.37 -3.21
N ILE A 106 8.08 12.70 -3.08
CA ILE A 106 6.97 11.77 -3.04
C ILE A 106 5.91 12.27 -4.02
N GLY A 107 5.75 11.53 -5.13
CA GLY A 107 4.67 11.72 -6.10
C GLY A 107 3.48 10.85 -5.75
N PHE A 108 2.26 11.39 -5.73
CA PHE A 108 1.07 10.61 -5.45
C PHE A 108 -0.19 11.27 -6.00
N ASN A 109 -1.24 10.45 -6.26
CA ASN A 109 -2.56 10.98 -6.56
C ASN A 109 -3.45 11.06 -5.31
N ASP A 110 -4.31 12.05 -5.30
CA ASP A 110 -5.45 12.12 -4.39
C ASP A 110 -6.72 11.69 -5.15
N PRO A 111 -7.27 10.49 -4.90
CA PRO A 111 -8.42 9.97 -5.62
C PRO A 111 -9.74 10.71 -5.26
N ILE A 112 -9.75 11.53 -4.22
CA ILE A 112 -10.91 12.34 -3.83
C ILE A 112 -10.94 13.64 -4.62
N LEU A 113 -9.77 14.27 -4.79
CA LEU A 113 -9.61 15.50 -5.54
C LEU A 113 -9.37 15.27 -7.04
N GLU A 114 -9.08 14.03 -7.43
CA GLU A 114 -8.69 13.62 -8.80
C GLU A 114 -7.49 14.42 -9.32
N LYS A 115 -6.45 14.57 -8.48
CA LYS A 115 -5.27 15.39 -8.74
C LYS A 115 -4.00 14.66 -8.30
N TYR A 116 -2.89 15.02 -8.94
CA TYR A 116 -1.57 14.58 -8.51
C TYR A 116 -0.88 15.62 -7.64
N PHE A 117 -0.07 15.13 -6.75
CA PHE A 117 0.78 15.92 -5.85
C PHE A 117 2.22 15.45 -6.00
N CYS A 118 3.14 16.41 -6.04
CA CYS A 118 4.56 16.17 -5.86
C CYS A 118 5.03 16.94 -4.62
N TYR A 119 5.37 16.20 -3.58
CA TYR A 119 6.03 16.75 -2.40
C TYR A 119 7.53 16.63 -2.60
N VAL A 120 8.24 17.73 -2.60
CA VAL A 120 9.66 17.78 -2.96
C VAL A 120 10.49 18.45 -1.87
N LEU A 121 11.62 17.83 -1.54
CA LEU A 121 12.61 18.40 -0.63
C LEU A 121 13.41 19.49 -1.38
N ASP A 122 13.30 20.73 -0.94
CA ASP A 122 13.99 21.88 -1.54
C ASP A 122 14.63 22.76 -0.45
N PRO A 123 15.73 22.31 0.16
CA PRO A 123 16.35 22.99 1.30
C PRO A 123 16.97 24.34 0.93
N THR A 124 17.09 24.64 -0.34
CA THR A 124 17.70 25.90 -0.84
C THR A 124 16.70 26.80 -1.55
N ASP A 125 15.41 26.46 -1.52
CA ASP A 125 14.31 27.23 -2.14
C ASP A 125 14.55 27.53 -3.64
N LYS A 126 15.07 26.56 -4.36
CA LYS A 126 15.34 26.68 -5.81
C LYS A 126 14.05 26.90 -6.61
N LEU A 127 12.98 26.21 -6.20
CA LEU A 127 11.67 26.30 -6.86
C LEU A 127 10.96 27.63 -6.60
N LYS A 128 11.33 28.37 -5.54
CA LYS A 128 10.73 29.64 -5.16
C LYS A 128 9.20 29.59 -5.14
N LEU A 129 8.63 28.50 -4.59
CA LEU A 129 7.19 28.25 -4.63
C LEU A 129 6.42 29.00 -3.54
N GLY A 130 7.10 29.52 -2.53
CA GLY A 130 6.47 29.84 -1.26
C GLY A 130 6.02 28.52 -0.59
N GLU A 131 4.70 28.32 -0.43
CA GLU A 131 4.20 27.07 0.15
C GLU A 131 3.86 26.02 -0.91
N SER A 132 3.23 26.42 -2.02
CA SER A 132 2.83 25.48 -3.07
C SER A 132 2.58 26.17 -4.41
N ARG A 133 2.63 25.38 -5.50
CA ARG A 133 2.23 25.79 -6.84
C ARG A 133 1.28 24.76 -7.45
N THR A 134 0.12 25.21 -7.89
CA THR A 134 -0.85 24.40 -8.64
C THR A 134 -0.69 24.69 -10.13
N LYS A 135 -0.54 23.64 -10.94
CA LYS A 135 -0.47 23.71 -12.41
C LYS A 135 -1.87 23.93 -13.01
N GLU A 136 -1.93 24.22 -14.31
CA GLU A 136 -3.21 24.41 -15.02
C GLU A 136 -4.09 23.16 -15.05
N ASP A 137 -3.46 21.96 -15.07
CA ASP A 137 -4.13 20.66 -14.97
C ASP A 137 -4.66 20.35 -13.56
N GLY A 138 -4.31 21.17 -12.58
CA GLY A 138 -4.70 21.05 -11.18
C GLY A 138 -3.72 20.28 -10.32
N ASP A 139 -2.65 19.71 -10.90
CA ASP A 139 -1.59 19.06 -10.15
C ASP A 139 -0.85 20.04 -9.26
N THR A 140 -0.48 19.60 -8.07
CA THR A 140 0.06 20.48 -7.05
C THR A 140 1.45 20.06 -6.62
N ILE A 141 2.36 21.03 -6.64
CA ILE A 141 3.75 20.88 -6.19
C ILE A 141 3.87 21.60 -4.84
N VAL A 142 4.43 20.92 -3.84
CA VAL A 142 4.69 21.49 -2.51
C VAL A 142 6.15 21.27 -2.17
N SER A 143 6.86 22.33 -1.85
CA SER A 143 8.28 22.26 -1.44
C SER A 143 8.45 22.32 0.07
N PHE A 144 9.46 21.61 0.57
CA PHE A 144 9.80 21.53 1.98
C PHE A 144 11.30 21.78 2.18
N TYR A 145 11.66 22.54 3.22
CA TYR A 145 13.07 22.80 3.55
C TYR A 145 13.78 21.59 4.16
N ASP A 146 13.03 20.73 4.84
CA ASP A 146 13.58 19.52 5.43
C ASP A 146 12.68 18.31 5.25
N GLU A 147 13.27 17.14 5.40
CA GLU A 147 12.59 15.86 5.20
C GLU A 147 11.58 15.55 6.32
N TYR A 148 11.79 16.10 7.52
CA TYR A 148 10.86 15.92 8.62
C TYR A 148 9.49 16.53 8.30
N ASP A 149 9.48 17.74 7.79
CA ASP A 149 8.26 18.45 7.40
C ASP A 149 7.61 17.80 6.17
N LEU A 150 8.41 17.37 5.18
CA LEU A 150 7.93 16.64 4.01
C LEU A 150 7.18 15.38 4.42
N LEU A 151 7.78 14.54 5.26
CA LEU A 151 7.17 13.28 5.70
C LEU A 151 5.92 13.53 6.57
N ASN A 152 5.96 14.49 7.49
CA ASN A 152 4.77 14.83 8.30
C ASN A 152 3.62 15.31 7.42
N ALA A 153 3.89 16.15 6.42
CA ALA A 153 2.88 16.62 5.47
C ALA A 153 2.31 15.48 4.64
N PHE A 154 3.16 14.55 4.17
CA PHE A 154 2.72 13.36 3.46
C PHE A 154 1.81 12.49 4.33
N PHE A 155 2.21 12.14 5.56
CA PHE A 155 1.38 11.32 6.44
C PHE A 155 0.06 12.02 6.81
N LYS A 156 0.07 13.35 6.99
CA LYS A 156 -1.16 14.11 7.19
C LYS A 156 -2.09 13.98 5.99
N LYS A 157 -1.58 14.18 4.78
CA LYS A 157 -2.35 14.05 3.54
C LYS A 157 -2.84 12.62 3.32
N TYR A 158 -2.00 11.64 3.61
CA TYR A 158 -2.35 10.22 3.56
C TYR A 158 -3.55 9.89 4.49
N MET A 159 -3.56 10.44 5.69
CA MET A 159 -4.68 10.27 6.64
C MET A 159 -5.97 10.98 6.18
N GLU A 160 -5.87 12.08 5.44
CA GLU A 160 -7.01 12.75 4.83
C GLU A 160 -7.61 11.90 3.70
N ILE A 161 -6.77 11.34 2.85
CA ILE A 161 -7.16 10.45 1.75
C ILE A 161 -7.72 9.12 2.30
N GLN A 162 -7.08 8.55 3.32
CA GLN A 162 -7.41 7.22 3.85
C GLN A 162 -7.49 6.17 2.73
N PRO A 163 -6.41 5.88 2.01
CA PRO A 163 -6.44 4.93 0.91
C PRO A 163 -6.78 3.53 1.42
N THR A 164 -7.57 2.82 0.66
CA THR A 164 -7.86 1.39 0.90
C THR A 164 -6.95 0.50 0.07
N ILE A 165 -6.42 1.05 -1.03
CA ILE A 165 -5.48 0.39 -1.92
C ILE A 165 -4.31 1.34 -2.16
N LEU A 166 -3.09 0.84 -1.95
CA LEU A 166 -1.85 1.46 -2.40
C LEU A 166 -1.33 0.72 -3.63
N THR A 167 -0.93 1.45 -4.64
CA THR A 167 -0.34 0.88 -5.84
C THR A 167 0.79 1.75 -6.39
N GLY A 168 1.59 1.19 -7.25
CA GLY A 168 2.71 1.80 -7.93
C GLY A 168 3.55 0.72 -8.62
N TRP A 169 4.60 1.11 -9.31
CA TRP A 169 5.47 0.19 -10.02
C TRP A 169 6.58 -0.34 -9.13
N ASN A 170 6.56 -1.62 -8.77
CA ASN A 170 7.49 -2.25 -7.83
C ASN A 170 7.36 -1.74 -6.36
N VAL A 171 6.23 -1.14 -6.06
CA VAL A 171 5.96 -0.41 -4.81
C VAL A 171 6.08 -1.26 -3.55
N GLU A 172 5.74 -2.55 -3.61
CA GLU A 172 5.82 -3.46 -2.46
C GLU A 172 7.26 -3.75 -2.01
N PHE A 173 8.19 -3.79 -2.96
CA PHE A 173 9.57 -4.18 -2.67
C PHE A 173 10.47 -2.99 -2.36
N PHE A 174 10.17 -1.83 -2.92
CA PHE A 174 10.98 -0.65 -2.72
C PHE A 174 10.24 0.44 -1.95
N ASP A 175 9.25 1.10 -2.53
CA ASP A 175 8.67 2.35 -2.03
C ASP A 175 8.06 2.22 -0.65
N VAL A 176 7.19 1.25 -0.42
CA VAL A 176 6.56 1.02 0.90
C VAL A 176 7.61 0.68 1.96
N ASN A 177 8.55 -0.19 1.61
CA ASN A 177 9.58 -0.60 2.55
C ASN A 177 10.51 0.56 2.90
N TYR A 178 10.92 1.34 1.90
CA TYR A 178 11.79 2.49 2.09
C TYR A 178 11.09 3.58 2.90
N LEU A 179 9.91 3.99 2.46
CA LEU A 179 9.12 5.02 3.13
C LEU A 179 8.88 4.69 4.60
N TYR A 180 8.45 3.46 4.91
CA TYR A 180 8.19 3.06 6.29
C TYR A 180 9.46 3.09 7.16
N ASN A 181 10.55 2.50 6.67
CA ASN A 181 11.81 2.47 7.41
C ASN A 181 12.42 3.87 7.57
N ARG A 182 12.33 4.71 6.55
CA ARG A 182 12.80 6.10 6.61
C ARG A 182 11.95 6.94 7.57
N ALA A 183 10.62 6.79 7.50
CA ALA A 183 9.72 7.49 8.40
C ALA A 183 9.99 7.14 9.87
N ILE A 184 10.28 5.88 10.20
CA ILE A 184 10.67 5.51 11.57
C ILE A 184 11.88 6.29 12.05
N GLN A 185 12.86 6.53 11.17
CA GLN A 185 14.11 7.22 11.53
C GLN A 185 13.92 8.74 11.67
N VAL A 186 13.09 9.34 10.81
CA VAL A 186 12.97 10.79 10.70
C VAL A 186 11.82 11.33 11.56
N VAL A 187 10.63 10.74 11.48
CA VAL A 187 9.41 11.24 12.17
C VAL A 187 8.92 10.31 13.27
N GLY A 188 9.53 9.14 13.42
CA GLY A 188 9.22 8.18 14.48
C GLY A 188 8.19 7.13 14.08
N ARG A 189 8.19 6.01 14.83
CA ARG A 189 7.36 4.84 14.57
C ARG A 189 5.85 5.11 14.64
N GLU A 190 5.45 6.02 15.52
CA GLU A 190 4.02 6.34 15.68
C GLU A 190 3.46 6.98 14.41
N VAL A 191 4.20 7.91 13.81
CA VAL A 191 3.83 8.54 12.55
C VAL A 191 3.91 7.52 11.40
N ALA A 192 4.99 6.74 11.31
CA ALA A 192 5.12 5.70 10.28
C ALA A 192 3.95 4.70 10.31
N ASN A 193 3.45 4.35 11.50
CA ASN A 193 2.31 3.45 11.66
C ASN A 193 0.97 4.03 11.15
N LEU A 194 0.89 5.33 10.85
CA LEU A 194 -0.30 5.97 10.24
C LEU A 194 -0.57 5.48 8.81
N LEU A 195 0.36 4.74 8.19
CA LEU A 195 0.03 3.98 6.97
C LEU A 195 -1.12 3.00 7.19
N SER A 196 -1.30 2.51 8.41
CA SER A 196 -2.41 1.65 8.77
C SER A 196 -3.50 2.44 9.51
N PRO A 197 -4.77 2.36 9.11
CA PRO A 197 -5.87 3.04 9.81
C PRO A 197 -6.08 2.55 11.25
N ILE A 198 -5.42 1.46 11.64
CA ILE A 198 -5.42 0.92 13.01
C ILE A 198 -4.02 0.91 13.63
N GLY A 199 -3.05 1.59 13.02
CA GLY A 199 -1.69 1.72 13.53
C GLY A 199 -0.87 0.42 13.54
N GLN A 200 -1.19 -0.54 12.67
CA GLN A 200 -0.52 -1.84 12.61
C GLN A 200 0.16 -2.08 11.27
N VAL A 201 1.49 -2.00 11.29
CA VAL A 201 2.35 -2.32 10.16
C VAL A 201 3.32 -3.40 10.59
N HIS A 202 3.35 -4.54 9.88
CA HIS A 202 4.12 -5.70 10.27
C HIS A 202 5.04 -6.16 9.14
N TRP A 203 6.30 -6.43 9.47
CA TRP A 203 7.23 -7.08 8.55
C TRP A 203 6.87 -8.54 8.35
N SER A 204 6.83 -8.99 7.11
CA SER A 204 6.66 -10.39 6.74
C SER A 204 7.99 -10.98 6.29
N ASP A 205 8.57 -11.88 7.07
CA ASP A 205 9.81 -12.56 6.70
C ASP A 205 9.66 -13.48 5.49
N PHE A 206 8.47 -13.99 5.26
CA PHE A 206 8.16 -14.83 4.11
C PHE A 206 8.16 -14.03 2.81
N SER A 207 7.41 -12.91 2.77
CA SER A 207 7.27 -12.09 1.56
C SER A 207 8.30 -10.96 1.46
N LYS A 208 9.15 -10.76 2.50
CA LYS A 208 10.18 -9.70 2.59
C LYS A 208 9.65 -8.29 2.35
N ARG A 209 8.45 -8.01 2.86
CA ARG A 209 7.76 -6.74 2.73
C ARG A 209 6.91 -6.42 3.96
N TYR A 210 6.56 -5.15 4.12
CA TYR A 210 5.60 -4.73 5.13
C TYR A 210 4.17 -5.03 4.71
N ARG A 211 3.39 -5.52 5.67
CA ARG A 211 1.93 -5.65 5.57
C ARG A 211 1.30 -4.52 6.37
N ILE A 212 0.46 -3.75 5.73
CA ILE A 212 -0.26 -2.63 6.31
C ILE A 212 -1.67 -3.13 6.62
N ALA A 213 -2.00 -3.27 7.92
CA ALA A 213 -3.33 -3.75 8.28
C ALA A 213 -4.40 -2.72 7.89
N GLY A 214 -5.41 -3.17 7.14
CA GLY A 214 -6.50 -2.32 6.65
C GLY A 214 -6.24 -1.63 5.31
N VAL A 215 -5.07 -1.86 4.68
CA VAL A 215 -4.73 -1.33 3.36
C VAL A 215 -4.19 -2.47 2.49
N SER A 216 -4.72 -2.61 1.29
CA SER A 216 -4.20 -3.56 0.31
C SER A 216 -3.09 -2.90 -0.50
N VAL A 217 -1.89 -3.48 -0.47
CA VAL A 217 -0.82 -3.05 -1.38
C VAL A 217 -0.87 -3.93 -2.62
N LEU A 218 -1.16 -3.35 -3.77
CA LEU A 218 -1.27 -4.03 -5.05
C LEU A 218 -0.19 -3.52 -5.99
N ASP A 219 0.94 -4.22 -6.03
CA ASP A 219 2.06 -3.87 -6.89
C ASP A 219 1.69 -4.02 -8.37
N TYR A 220 1.70 -2.91 -9.11
CA TYR A 220 1.27 -2.91 -10.51
C TYR A 220 2.20 -3.72 -11.40
N LEU A 221 3.50 -3.79 -11.09
CA LEU A 221 4.44 -4.67 -11.79
C LEU A 221 4.06 -6.16 -11.64
N ALA A 222 3.67 -6.57 -10.44
CA ALA A 222 3.23 -7.94 -10.17
C ALA A 222 1.91 -8.25 -10.89
N LEU A 223 0.96 -7.32 -10.85
CA LEU A 223 -0.31 -7.42 -11.59
C LEU A 223 -0.06 -7.49 -13.09
N TYR A 224 0.77 -6.60 -13.63
CA TYR A 224 1.12 -6.61 -15.05
C TYR A 224 1.70 -7.95 -15.49
N LYS A 225 2.69 -8.48 -14.75
CA LYS A 225 3.28 -9.81 -15.06
C LYS A 225 2.29 -10.96 -14.97
N THR A 226 1.31 -10.87 -14.06
CA THR A 226 0.31 -11.93 -13.85
C THR A 226 -0.74 -11.96 -14.96
N PHE A 227 -1.18 -10.79 -15.41
CA PHE A 227 -2.32 -10.66 -16.32
C PHE A 227 -1.91 -10.36 -17.77
N THR A 228 -0.63 -10.15 -18.06
CA THR A 228 -0.15 -9.93 -19.42
C THR A 228 0.43 -11.22 -20.01
N PHE A 229 -0.17 -11.66 -21.12
CA PHE A 229 0.32 -12.83 -21.85
C PHE A 229 1.53 -12.46 -22.72
N GLY A 230 2.65 -13.12 -22.47
CA GLY A 230 3.90 -12.95 -23.22
C GLY A 230 5.02 -12.30 -22.39
N GLN A 231 6.25 -12.68 -22.72
CA GLN A 231 7.43 -12.13 -22.09
C GLN A 231 7.76 -10.77 -22.72
N ARG A 232 8.21 -9.83 -21.88
CA ARG A 232 8.77 -8.55 -22.30
C ARG A 232 10.29 -8.58 -22.22
N SER A 233 10.95 -7.85 -23.09
CA SER A 233 12.43 -7.68 -23.06
C SER A 233 12.89 -6.93 -21.80
N SER A 234 12.06 -6.06 -21.28
CA SER A 234 12.28 -5.31 -20.04
C SER A 234 10.97 -5.09 -19.31
N TYR A 235 11.02 -5.12 -17.97
CA TYR A 235 9.90 -4.79 -17.09
C TYR A 235 10.13 -3.48 -16.34
N ARG A 236 11.01 -2.60 -16.82
CA ARG A 236 11.12 -1.23 -16.33
C ARG A 236 9.88 -0.45 -16.74
N LEU A 237 9.40 0.42 -15.86
CA LEU A 237 8.20 1.23 -16.12
C LEU A 237 8.27 1.96 -17.45
N ASP A 238 9.40 2.60 -17.74
CA ASP A 238 9.67 3.30 -19.00
C ASP A 238 9.49 2.42 -20.25
N ALA A 239 10.04 1.20 -20.22
CA ALA A 239 9.91 0.25 -21.33
C ALA A 239 8.49 -0.29 -21.50
N ILE A 240 7.77 -0.48 -20.40
CA ILE A 240 6.38 -0.94 -20.44
C ILE A 240 5.45 0.21 -20.86
N GLY A 241 5.67 1.43 -20.34
CA GLY A 241 4.92 2.62 -20.74
C GLY A 241 5.05 2.89 -22.27
N GLU A 242 6.26 2.82 -22.81
CA GLU A 242 6.48 2.95 -24.25
C GLU A 242 5.72 1.87 -25.04
N TYR A 243 5.75 0.62 -24.56
CA TYR A 243 5.13 -0.50 -25.26
C TYR A 243 3.59 -0.45 -25.22
N GLU A 244 3.00 -0.15 -24.05
CA GLU A 244 1.55 -0.27 -23.84
C GLU A 244 0.79 1.02 -24.21
N VAL A 245 1.37 2.19 -23.93
CA VAL A 245 0.70 3.49 -24.11
C VAL A 245 1.45 4.48 -24.99
N GLY A 246 2.65 4.14 -25.44
CA GLY A 246 3.48 5.04 -26.26
C GLY A 246 4.17 6.15 -25.48
N GLU A 247 4.13 6.11 -24.17
CA GLU A 247 4.68 7.14 -23.28
C GLU A 247 6.00 6.68 -22.64
N LYS A 248 6.92 7.61 -22.48
CA LYS A 248 8.21 7.40 -21.81
C LYS A 248 8.37 8.37 -20.65
N LYS A 249 9.16 7.98 -19.66
CA LYS A 249 9.67 8.93 -18.67
C LYS A 249 10.42 10.06 -19.35
N ILE A 250 10.36 11.25 -18.77
CA ILE A 250 11.08 12.42 -19.27
C ILE A 250 12.58 12.11 -19.33
N ALA A 251 13.18 12.25 -20.49
CA ALA A 251 14.61 12.02 -20.67
C ALA A 251 15.43 13.13 -19.99
N TYR A 252 16.47 12.74 -19.28
CA TYR A 252 17.45 13.65 -18.69
C TYR A 252 18.86 13.08 -18.84
N ASP A 253 19.86 13.95 -18.80
CA ASP A 253 21.26 13.56 -18.84
C ASP A 253 21.82 13.41 -17.43
N GLY A 254 22.73 12.45 -17.26
CA GLY A 254 23.37 12.19 -15.97
C GLY A 254 22.56 11.31 -15.02
N THR A 255 22.72 11.52 -13.73
CA THR A 255 22.06 10.80 -12.67
C THR A 255 20.83 11.55 -12.16
N LEU A 256 19.94 10.85 -11.46
CA LEU A 256 18.76 11.49 -10.83
C LEU A 256 19.16 12.52 -9.77
N ASN A 257 20.26 12.28 -9.04
CA ASN A 257 20.81 13.28 -8.11
C ASN A 257 21.26 14.55 -8.83
N GLU A 258 21.96 14.40 -9.95
CA GLU A 258 22.38 15.56 -10.77
C GLU A 258 21.18 16.33 -11.32
N LEU A 259 20.10 15.62 -11.71
CA LEU A 259 18.86 16.27 -12.11
C LEU A 259 18.25 17.05 -10.94
N TYR A 260 18.14 16.44 -9.77
CA TYR A 260 17.63 17.09 -8.55
C TYR A 260 18.47 18.31 -8.13
N GLU A 261 19.79 18.21 -8.25
CA GLU A 261 20.70 19.30 -7.87
C GLU A 261 20.72 20.45 -8.87
N ASN A 262 20.65 20.15 -10.17
CA ASN A 262 20.90 21.11 -11.23
C ASN A 262 19.64 21.63 -11.92
N ASP A 263 18.55 20.83 -11.95
CA ASP A 263 17.28 21.19 -12.61
C ASP A 263 16.10 20.61 -11.84
N ILE A 264 15.80 21.22 -10.71
CA ILE A 264 14.74 20.75 -9.81
C ILE A 264 13.34 20.88 -10.43
N ASP A 265 13.11 21.84 -11.32
CA ASP A 265 11.84 21.96 -12.06
C ASP A 265 11.61 20.74 -12.95
N LYS A 266 12.64 20.31 -13.68
CA LYS A 266 12.56 19.09 -14.49
C LYS A 266 12.47 17.82 -13.64
N PHE A 267 13.16 17.78 -12.49
CA PHE A 267 13.03 16.70 -11.51
C PHE A 267 11.59 16.57 -11.01
N VAL A 268 10.92 17.67 -10.70
CA VAL A 268 9.50 17.66 -10.32
C VAL A 268 8.59 17.18 -11.44
N GLN A 269 8.85 17.60 -12.69
CA GLN A 269 8.11 17.12 -13.85
C GLN A 269 8.31 15.62 -14.09
N TYR A 270 9.49 15.08 -13.78
CA TYR A 270 9.78 13.65 -13.87
C TYR A 270 8.97 12.83 -12.86
N ASN A 271 8.58 13.44 -11.74
CA ASN A 271 7.86 12.81 -10.63
C ASN A 271 6.31 13.02 -10.67
N LEU A 272 5.81 13.78 -11.60
CA LEU A 272 4.38 13.98 -11.86
C LEU A 272 3.94 13.19 -13.09
#